data_fa3cdd19a51f723beb212616aad1794b
#
_entry.id   fa3cdd19a51f723beb212616aad1794b
#
_cell.length_a   1.000
_cell.length_b   1.000
_cell.length_c   1.000
_cell.angle_alpha   90.00
_cell.angle_beta   90.00
_cell.angle_gamma   90.00
#
_symmetry.space_group_name_H-M   'P 1'
#
loop_
_entity.id
_entity.type
_entity.pdbx_description
1 polymer ?
#
loop_
_entity_poly.entity_id
_entity_poly.type
_entity_poly.pdbx_seq_one_letter_code
_entity_poly.pdbx_strand_id
1 'polypeptide(L)'
;VSQAEAEERATVAATSLAQVEAQRALIAQKTFRAPFDGVLGIRQVNLGQFINPGDPIVSLQALDPIYLDFTLPERQVGQVLPGTVIRATVDALPGQVFEGKVTAVEPQVDAATRNFKVQATLDNPEYNLRPGAFAHVGFDTGDSRKVVVVPQTAISFNPYGNAVFVVSKVKR
;
A
#
# COMPACT_ATOMS: atom_id res chain seq x y z
N VAL A 1 -62.13 21.30 17.81
CA VAL A 1 -61.28 20.08 17.65
C VAL A 1 -60.92 19.65 19.05
N SER A 2 -61.35 18.46 19.48
CA SER A 2 -61.02 17.95 20.81
C SER A 2 -59.53 17.63 20.87
N GLN A 3 -58.92 17.71 22.05
CA GLN A 3 -57.50 17.38 22.25
C GLN A 3 -57.20 15.95 21.80
N ALA A 4 -58.11 15.02 22.00
CA ALA A 4 -58.01 13.64 21.55
C ALA A 4 -57.93 13.50 20.01
N GLU A 5 -58.72 14.28 19.27
CA GLU A 5 -58.63 14.27 17.77
C GLU A 5 -57.31 14.85 17.28
N ALA A 6 -56.75 15.84 17.98
CA ALA A 6 -55.43 16.39 17.63
C ALA A 6 -54.32 15.37 17.88
N GLU A 7 -54.37 14.64 18.99
CA GLU A 7 -53.42 13.58 19.34
C GLU A 7 -53.50 12.40 18.39
N GLU A 8 -54.72 11.98 18.01
CA GLU A 8 -54.92 10.91 17.03
C GLU A 8 -54.34 11.30 15.67
N ARG A 9 -54.62 12.52 15.19
CA ARG A 9 -54.03 13.01 13.92
C ARG A 9 -52.52 13.12 13.97
N ALA A 10 -51.96 13.54 15.07
CA ALA A 10 -50.51 13.60 15.26
C ALA A 10 -49.88 12.20 15.22
N THR A 11 -50.52 11.18 15.84
CA THR A 11 -50.09 9.81 15.84
C THR A 11 -50.13 9.19 14.43
N VAL A 12 -51.24 9.43 13.68
CA VAL A 12 -51.37 8.97 12.30
C VAL A 12 -50.31 9.63 11.42
N ALA A 13 -50.06 10.92 11.58
CA ALA A 13 -49.02 11.61 10.82
C ALA A 13 -47.62 11.06 11.13
N ALA A 14 -47.29 10.81 12.41
CA ALA A 14 -46.03 10.23 12.81
C ALA A 14 -45.83 8.81 12.24
N THR A 15 -46.88 7.97 12.28
CA THR A 15 -46.84 6.62 11.71
C THR A 15 -46.65 6.65 10.19
N SER A 16 -47.32 7.56 9.50
CA SER A 16 -47.19 7.72 8.05
C SER A 16 -45.77 8.20 7.66
N LEU A 17 -45.20 9.12 8.45
CA LEU A 17 -43.80 9.56 8.25
C LEU A 17 -42.82 8.41 8.45
N ALA A 18 -42.99 7.60 9.49
CA ALA A 18 -42.13 6.44 9.72
C ALA A 18 -42.23 5.42 8.59
N GLN A 19 -43.41 5.20 8.01
CA GLN A 19 -43.62 4.35 6.85
C GLN A 19 -42.90 4.89 5.61
N VAL A 20 -42.95 6.19 5.35
CA VAL A 20 -42.25 6.86 4.26
C VAL A 20 -40.73 6.69 4.41
N GLU A 21 -40.21 6.88 5.61
CA GLU A 21 -38.77 6.71 5.90
C GLU A 21 -38.34 5.27 5.70
N ALA A 22 -39.13 4.29 6.12
CA ALA A 22 -38.86 2.88 5.89
C ALA A 22 -38.82 2.54 4.38
N GLN A 23 -39.75 3.09 3.58
CA GLN A 23 -39.74 2.91 2.14
C GLN A 23 -38.55 3.59 1.47
N ARG A 24 -38.18 4.77 1.92
CA ARG A 24 -36.96 5.46 1.41
C ARG A 24 -35.69 4.65 1.70
N ALA A 25 -35.60 4.07 2.89
CA ALA A 25 -34.47 3.19 3.24
C ALA A 25 -34.38 1.98 2.32
N LEU A 26 -35.51 1.32 1.99
CA LEU A 26 -35.57 0.23 1.05
C LEU A 26 -35.15 0.64 -0.38
N ILE A 27 -35.56 1.82 -0.83
CA ILE A 27 -35.13 2.36 -2.14
C ILE A 27 -33.62 2.67 -2.12
N ALA A 28 -33.09 3.24 -1.03
CA ALA A 28 -31.68 3.52 -0.90
C ALA A 28 -30.81 2.24 -1.00
N GLN A 29 -31.28 1.11 -0.46
CA GLN A 29 -30.63 -0.18 -0.59
C GLN A 29 -30.58 -0.72 -2.03
N LYS A 30 -31.43 -0.21 -2.93
CA LYS A 30 -31.43 -0.58 -4.35
C LYS A 30 -30.50 0.30 -5.20
N THR A 31 -29.90 1.33 -4.61
CA THR A 31 -29.01 2.26 -5.30
C THR A 31 -27.59 2.08 -4.77
N PHE A 32 -26.72 1.53 -5.59
CA PHE A 32 -25.29 1.37 -5.26
C PHE A 32 -24.52 2.58 -5.73
N ARG A 33 -23.79 3.21 -4.83
CA ARG A 33 -22.89 4.32 -5.12
C ARG A 33 -21.47 3.93 -4.78
N ALA A 34 -20.50 4.47 -5.53
CA ALA A 34 -19.09 4.31 -5.20
C ALA A 34 -18.82 4.91 -3.81
N PRO A 35 -18.21 4.16 -2.88
CA PRO A 35 -17.91 4.64 -1.52
C PRO A 35 -16.70 5.59 -1.47
N PHE A 36 -15.87 5.60 -2.52
CA PHE A 36 -14.70 6.45 -2.67
C PHE A 36 -14.40 6.69 -4.15
N ASP A 37 -13.54 7.66 -4.44
CA ASP A 37 -13.09 7.95 -5.80
C ASP A 37 -12.06 6.91 -6.25
N GLY A 38 -12.20 6.44 -7.50
CA GLY A 38 -11.32 5.39 -8.01
C GLY A 38 -11.66 4.95 -9.42
N VAL A 39 -10.98 3.93 -9.89
CA VAL A 39 -11.15 3.34 -11.21
C VAL A 39 -11.96 2.05 -11.10
N LEU A 40 -13.04 1.98 -11.88
CA LEU A 40 -13.85 0.78 -11.99
C LEU A 40 -13.17 -0.25 -12.88
N GLY A 41 -13.22 -1.51 -12.45
CA GLY A 41 -12.79 -2.65 -13.23
C GLY A 41 -13.86 -3.07 -14.27
N ILE A 42 -13.74 -4.31 -14.71
CA ILE A 42 -14.70 -4.90 -15.66
C ILE A 42 -15.97 -5.30 -14.91
N ARG A 43 -17.12 -4.89 -15.45
CA ARG A 43 -18.43 -5.27 -14.91
C ARG A 43 -18.63 -6.78 -15.02
N GLN A 44 -19.03 -7.41 -13.92
CA GLN A 44 -19.23 -8.86 -13.82
C GLN A 44 -20.68 -9.31 -13.98
N VAL A 45 -21.62 -8.36 -14.05
CA VAL A 45 -23.06 -8.62 -14.15
C VAL A 45 -23.66 -7.97 -15.40
N ASN A 46 -24.77 -8.51 -15.92
CA ASN A 46 -25.45 -7.98 -17.07
C ASN A 46 -26.75 -7.24 -16.69
N LEU A 47 -27.21 -6.35 -17.58
CA LEU A 47 -28.52 -5.71 -17.44
C LEU A 47 -29.64 -6.76 -17.46
N GLY A 48 -30.56 -6.67 -16.51
CA GLY A 48 -31.64 -7.63 -16.35
C GLY A 48 -31.26 -8.92 -15.63
N GLN A 49 -30.01 -9.10 -15.24
CA GLN A 49 -29.59 -10.24 -14.45
C GLN A 49 -30.07 -10.10 -13.00
N PHE A 50 -30.64 -11.20 -12.48
CA PHE A 50 -30.92 -11.31 -11.05
C PHE A 50 -29.60 -11.51 -10.30
N ILE A 51 -29.39 -10.74 -9.22
CA ILE A 51 -28.21 -10.81 -8.36
C ILE A 51 -28.64 -11.05 -6.91
N ASN A 52 -27.87 -11.86 -6.19
CA ASN A 52 -28.07 -12.11 -4.78
C ASN A 52 -27.22 -11.12 -3.92
N PRO A 53 -27.60 -10.91 -2.66
CA PRO A 53 -26.74 -10.21 -1.73
C PRO A 53 -25.38 -10.90 -1.61
N GLY A 54 -24.30 -10.13 -1.84
CA GLY A 54 -22.92 -10.64 -1.83
C GLY A 54 -22.34 -10.95 -3.22
N ASP A 55 -23.14 -10.98 -4.27
CA ASP A 55 -22.62 -11.16 -5.62
C ASP A 55 -21.77 -9.95 -6.04
N PRO A 56 -20.57 -10.16 -6.61
CA PRO A 56 -19.71 -9.07 -7.06
C PRO A 56 -20.27 -8.43 -8.33
N ILE A 57 -20.38 -7.11 -8.35
CA ILE A 57 -20.88 -6.35 -9.50
C ILE A 57 -19.72 -5.81 -10.34
N VAL A 58 -18.79 -5.13 -9.68
CA VAL A 58 -17.61 -4.51 -10.29
C VAL A 58 -16.58 -4.24 -9.18
N SER A 59 -15.31 -4.34 -9.50
CA SER A 59 -14.26 -3.90 -8.59
C SER A 59 -14.06 -2.39 -8.69
N LEU A 60 -13.82 -1.74 -7.55
CA LEU A 60 -13.44 -0.34 -7.48
C LEU A 60 -12.09 -0.25 -6.77
N GLN A 61 -11.13 0.42 -7.37
CA GLN A 61 -9.77 0.55 -6.85
C GLN A 61 -9.35 2.02 -6.82
N ALA A 62 -8.82 2.45 -5.67
CA ALA A 62 -8.07 3.70 -5.59
C ALA A 62 -6.66 3.42 -6.09
N LEU A 63 -6.26 4.08 -7.17
CA LEU A 63 -4.94 3.88 -7.81
C LEU A 63 -3.96 5.01 -7.49
N ASP A 64 -4.41 6.11 -6.94
CA ASP A 64 -3.59 7.23 -6.52
C ASP A 64 -4.09 7.74 -5.15
N PRO A 65 -3.25 7.71 -4.11
CA PRO A 65 -1.92 7.09 -4.09
C PRO A 65 -1.98 5.56 -4.14
N ILE A 66 -0.89 4.91 -4.59
CA ILE A 66 -0.74 3.46 -4.56
C ILE A 66 0.17 3.03 -3.42
N TYR A 67 -0.13 1.89 -2.82
CA TYR A 67 0.65 1.31 -1.73
C TYR A 67 1.56 0.21 -2.26
N LEU A 68 2.79 0.20 -1.76
CA LEU A 68 3.79 -0.78 -2.04
C LEU A 68 4.15 -1.52 -0.75
N ASP A 69 3.79 -2.78 -0.68
CA ASP A 69 4.10 -3.65 0.45
C ASP A 69 5.34 -4.51 0.11
N PHE A 70 6.33 -4.48 0.98
CA PHE A 70 7.54 -5.28 0.85
C PHE A 70 8.03 -5.77 2.20
N THR A 71 8.93 -6.73 2.18
CA THR A 71 9.49 -7.33 3.40
C THR A 71 10.98 -7.07 3.48
N LEU A 72 11.45 -6.83 4.70
CA LEU A 72 12.87 -6.64 4.99
C LEU A 72 13.32 -7.56 6.14
N PRO A 73 14.59 -8.03 6.11
CA PRO A 73 15.16 -8.79 7.21
C PRO A 73 15.21 -7.99 8.52
N GLU A 74 14.99 -8.65 9.66
CA GLU A 74 15.00 -8.07 11.00
C GLU A 74 16.23 -7.18 11.28
N ARG A 75 17.40 -7.56 10.75
CA ARG A 75 18.64 -6.77 10.91
C ARG A 75 18.58 -5.35 10.33
N GLN A 76 17.60 -5.06 9.49
CA GLN A 76 17.40 -3.75 8.85
C GLN A 76 16.31 -2.92 9.52
N VAL A 77 15.71 -3.41 10.61
CA VAL A 77 14.60 -2.71 11.28
C VAL A 77 14.97 -1.28 11.73
N GLY A 78 16.20 -1.05 12.14
CA GLY A 78 16.66 0.28 12.54
C GLY A 78 17.01 1.22 11.38
N GLN A 79 17.04 0.72 10.14
CA GLN A 79 17.44 1.50 8.95
C GLN A 79 16.24 2.06 8.19
N VAL A 80 15.04 1.52 8.43
CA VAL A 80 13.82 1.92 7.72
C VAL A 80 12.78 2.38 8.74
N LEU A 81 12.51 3.67 8.70
CA LEU A 81 11.54 4.34 9.58
C LEU A 81 10.44 4.98 8.73
N PRO A 82 9.25 5.23 9.30
CA PRO A 82 8.26 6.07 8.64
C PRO A 82 8.88 7.40 8.19
N GLY A 83 8.63 7.76 6.92
CA GLY A 83 9.25 8.91 6.27
C GLY A 83 10.50 8.61 5.45
N THR A 84 11.10 7.41 5.55
CA THR A 84 12.22 7.02 4.69
C THR A 84 11.80 7.05 3.22
N VAL A 85 12.62 7.70 2.40
CA VAL A 85 12.40 7.76 0.94
C VAL A 85 12.85 6.44 0.32
N ILE A 86 12.00 5.89 -0.52
CA ILE A 86 12.29 4.69 -1.32
C ILE A 86 12.23 5.00 -2.80
N ARG A 87 12.92 4.21 -3.59
CA ARG A 87 12.85 4.20 -5.04
C ARG A 87 12.36 2.83 -5.51
N ALA A 88 11.28 2.82 -6.27
CA ALA A 88 10.70 1.62 -6.82
C ALA A 88 10.86 1.61 -8.34
N THR A 89 11.20 0.46 -8.89
CA THR A 89 11.17 0.20 -10.33
C THR A 89 10.28 -1.01 -10.59
N VAL A 90 9.53 -0.98 -11.66
CA VAL A 90 8.64 -2.08 -12.07
C VAL A 90 9.06 -2.60 -13.44
N ASP A 91 9.00 -3.91 -13.62
CA ASP A 91 9.43 -4.57 -14.87
C ASP A 91 8.58 -4.15 -16.08
N ALA A 92 7.32 -3.79 -15.82
CA ALA A 92 6.39 -3.31 -16.86
C ALA A 92 6.78 -1.94 -17.45
N LEU A 93 7.61 -1.15 -16.75
CA LEU A 93 8.02 0.20 -17.13
C LEU A 93 9.54 0.35 -16.99
N PRO A 94 10.32 -0.29 -17.87
CA PRO A 94 11.77 -0.31 -17.77
C PRO A 94 12.34 1.11 -17.88
N GLY A 95 13.25 1.46 -16.97
CA GLY A 95 13.91 2.75 -16.93
C GLY A 95 13.15 3.86 -16.19
N GLN A 96 11.92 3.60 -15.73
CA GLN A 96 11.20 4.53 -14.86
C GLN A 96 11.46 4.22 -13.40
N VAL A 97 11.74 5.28 -12.63
CA VAL A 97 11.94 5.21 -11.18
C VAL A 97 10.81 5.98 -10.51
N PHE A 98 10.11 5.33 -9.64
CA PHE A 98 9.02 5.92 -8.84
C PHE A 98 9.55 6.18 -7.43
N GLU A 99 9.44 7.41 -6.98
CA GLU A 99 9.80 7.75 -5.61
C GLU A 99 8.58 7.63 -4.70
N GLY A 100 8.80 7.12 -3.52
CA GLY A 100 7.78 6.97 -2.49
C GLY A 100 8.34 7.17 -1.10
N LYS A 101 7.46 7.15 -0.11
CA LYS A 101 7.83 7.28 1.30
C LYS A 101 7.24 6.12 2.09
N VAL A 102 8.04 5.59 3.00
CA VAL A 102 7.56 4.61 3.97
C VAL A 102 6.51 5.27 4.85
N THR A 103 5.32 4.69 4.88
CA THR A 103 4.19 5.16 5.68
C THR A 103 3.97 4.33 6.93
N ALA A 104 4.23 3.02 6.84
CA ALA A 104 4.08 2.13 7.97
C ALA A 104 5.17 1.05 7.99
N VAL A 105 5.56 0.67 9.20
CA VAL A 105 6.44 -0.46 9.46
C VAL A 105 5.72 -1.37 10.44
N GLU A 106 5.58 -2.63 10.09
CA GLU A 106 4.94 -3.63 10.98
C GLU A 106 5.82 -3.84 12.21
N PRO A 107 5.31 -3.65 13.44
CA PRO A 107 6.09 -3.83 14.65
C PRO A 107 6.42 -5.29 14.94
N GLN A 108 5.66 -6.21 14.34
CA GLN A 108 5.86 -7.65 14.52
C GLN A 108 6.76 -8.23 13.45
N VAL A 109 7.77 -8.99 13.89
CA VAL A 109 8.63 -9.79 13.01
C VAL A 109 8.01 -11.17 12.85
N ASP A 110 7.92 -11.65 11.62
CA ASP A 110 7.51 -13.01 11.32
C ASP A 110 8.58 -13.99 11.82
N ALA A 111 8.20 -14.84 12.75
CA ALA A 111 9.14 -15.77 13.41
C ALA A 111 9.69 -16.86 12.47
N ALA A 112 8.96 -17.21 11.41
CA ALA A 112 9.35 -18.25 10.46
C ALA A 112 10.37 -17.72 9.43
N THR A 113 10.14 -16.51 8.94
CA THR A 113 10.97 -15.91 7.88
C THR A 113 12.01 -14.92 8.39
N ARG A 114 11.91 -14.48 9.66
CA ARG A 114 12.72 -13.42 10.25
C ARG A 114 12.66 -12.10 9.47
N ASN A 115 11.53 -11.83 8.86
CA ASN A 115 11.27 -10.60 8.11
C ASN A 115 10.15 -9.78 8.78
N PHE A 116 10.17 -8.48 8.54
CA PHE A 116 9.08 -7.58 8.89
C PHE A 116 8.52 -6.91 7.63
N LYS A 117 7.24 -6.54 7.69
CA LYS A 117 6.55 -5.90 6.58
C LYS A 117 6.71 -4.39 6.66
N VAL A 118 6.89 -3.78 5.51
CA VAL A 118 6.97 -2.34 5.34
C VAL A 118 6.00 -1.93 4.24
N GLN A 119 5.27 -0.87 4.48
CA GLN A 119 4.39 -0.26 3.50
C GLN A 119 4.91 1.14 3.15
N ALA A 120 5.01 1.40 1.87
CA ALA A 120 5.32 2.71 1.34
C ALA A 120 4.17 3.23 0.47
N THR A 121 4.03 4.53 0.41
CA THR A 121 3.06 5.22 -0.45
C THR A 121 3.79 5.89 -1.60
N LEU A 122 3.30 5.67 -2.81
CA LEU A 122 3.80 6.26 -4.03
C LEU A 122 2.67 7.05 -4.70
N ASP A 123 3.01 8.21 -5.25
CA ASP A 123 2.10 8.97 -6.09
C ASP A 123 1.98 8.30 -7.46
N ASN A 124 0.77 8.21 -7.98
CA ASN A 124 0.47 7.52 -9.24
C ASN A 124 -0.58 8.27 -10.07
N PRO A 125 -0.39 9.57 -10.34
CA PRO A 125 -1.39 10.41 -10.98
C PRO A 125 -1.75 9.97 -12.41
N GLU A 126 -0.83 9.32 -13.10
CA GLU A 126 -1.04 8.79 -14.45
C GLU A 126 -1.56 7.35 -14.48
N TYR A 127 -1.80 6.75 -13.31
CA TYR A 127 -2.24 5.34 -13.17
C TYR A 127 -1.34 4.31 -13.87
N ASN A 128 -0.05 4.64 -13.99
CA ASN A 128 0.95 3.78 -14.61
C ASN A 128 1.25 2.54 -13.76
N LEU A 129 1.25 2.71 -12.44
CA LEU A 129 1.39 1.61 -11.51
C LEU A 129 0.03 0.92 -11.30
N ARG A 130 0.04 -0.40 -11.31
CA ARG A 130 -1.17 -1.21 -11.13
C ARG A 130 -1.03 -2.15 -9.94
N PRO A 131 -2.09 -2.32 -9.14
CA PRO A 131 -2.10 -3.29 -8.06
C PRO A 131 -1.80 -4.70 -8.57
N GLY A 132 -1.02 -5.46 -7.79
CA GLY A 132 -0.59 -6.81 -8.14
C GLY A 132 0.68 -6.87 -9.01
N ALA A 133 1.25 -5.74 -9.41
CA ALA A 133 2.54 -5.72 -10.08
C ALA A 133 3.69 -5.95 -9.07
N PHE A 134 4.76 -6.59 -9.54
CA PHE A 134 6.00 -6.70 -8.77
C PHE A 134 6.87 -5.46 -8.97
N ALA A 135 7.52 -5.03 -7.89
CA ALA A 135 8.42 -3.90 -7.90
C ALA A 135 9.73 -4.23 -7.18
N HIS A 136 10.83 -3.70 -7.71
CA HIS A 136 12.13 -3.73 -7.04
C HIS A 136 12.28 -2.45 -6.23
N VAL A 137 12.54 -2.58 -4.94
CA VAL A 137 12.66 -1.46 -4.00
C VAL A 137 14.10 -1.24 -3.63
N GLY A 138 14.57 -0.01 -3.81
CA GLY A 138 15.84 0.48 -3.30
C GLY A 138 15.61 1.62 -2.30
N PHE A 139 16.36 1.63 -1.22
CA PHE A 139 16.39 2.74 -0.27
C PHE A 139 17.82 3.01 0.18
N ASP A 140 18.06 4.26 0.55
CA ASP A 140 19.37 4.67 1.00
C ASP A 140 19.47 4.48 2.52
N THR A 141 20.43 3.68 2.95
CA THR A 141 20.64 3.38 4.38
C THR A 141 21.45 4.45 5.10
N GLY A 142 21.91 5.46 4.38
CA GLY A 142 22.69 6.57 4.96
C GLY A 142 24.11 6.21 5.39
N ASP A 143 24.46 4.95 5.46
CA ASP A 143 25.79 4.48 5.87
C ASP A 143 26.77 4.47 4.67
N SER A 144 27.31 5.64 4.34
CA SER A 144 28.43 5.71 3.40
C SER A 144 29.71 5.28 4.13
N ARG A 145 30.11 4.03 3.96
CA ARG A 145 31.42 3.56 4.41
C ARG A 145 32.47 3.86 3.36
N LYS A 146 33.49 4.62 3.74
CA LYS A 146 34.70 4.72 2.94
C LYS A 146 35.40 3.36 2.97
N VAL A 147 35.37 2.66 1.86
CA VAL A 147 36.07 1.39 1.69
C VAL A 147 37.29 1.59 0.79
N VAL A 148 38.39 0.97 1.15
CA VAL A 148 39.57 0.90 0.29
C VAL A 148 39.41 -0.34 -0.59
N VAL A 149 39.25 -0.11 -1.90
CA VAL A 149 39.17 -1.18 -2.87
C VAL A 149 40.59 -1.52 -3.35
N VAL A 150 40.94 -2.77 -3.24
CA VAL A 150 42.22 -3.30 -3.76
C VAL A 150 41.94 -4.35 -4.85
N PRO A 151 42.75 -4.38 -5.93
CA PRO A 151 42.63 -5.43 -6.93
C PRO A 151 42.85 -6.81 -6.29
N GLN A 152 42.14 -7.81 -6.73
CA GLN A 152 42.26 -9.18 -6.21
C GLN A 152 43.71 -9.71 -6.30
N THR A 153 44.49 -9.25 -7.30
CA THR A 153 45.90 -9.54 -7.49
C THR A 153 46.83 -8.97 -6.42
N ALA A 154 46.35 -8.00 -5.62
CA ALA A 154 47.08 -7.41 -4.50
C ALA A 154 46.90 -8.19 -3.20
N ILE A 155 46.05 -9.22 -3.19
CA ILE A 155 45.76 -10.03 -2.02
C ILE A 155 46.60 -11.29 -2.08
N SER A 156 47.45 -11.49 -1.08
CA SER A 156 48.16 -12.76 -0.90
C SER A 156 47.27 -13.74 -0.11
N PHE A 157 46.89 -14.81 -0.77
CA PHE A 157 46.06 -15.87 -0.15
C PHE A 157 46.99 -16.89 0.54
N ASN A 158 46.77 -17.10 1.83
CA ASN A 158 47.53 -18.07 2.62
C ASN A 158 46.55 -18.93 3.42
N PRO A 159 46.81 -20.23 3.67
CA PRO A 159 45.96 -21.09 4.50
C PRO A 159 45.67 -20.56 5.92
N TYR A 160 46.50 -19.63 6.41
CA TYR A 160 46.37 -19.01 7.73
C TYR A 160 45.71 -17.64 7.68
N GLY A 161 45.30 -17.13 6.51
CA GLY A 161 44.61 -15.83 6.36
C GLY A 161 45.06 -15.07 5.11
N ASN A 162 44.23 -14.09 4.71
CA ASN A 162 44.50 -13.23 3.57
C ASN A 162 45.26 -11.99 4.05
N ALA A 163 46.30 -11.58 3.34
CA ALA A 163 47.11 -10.44 3.67
C ALA A 163 47.27 -9.47 2.48
N VAL A 164 47.35 -8.19 2.75
CA VAL A 164 47.65 -7.14 1.78
C VAL A 164 48.86 -6.38 2.29
N PHE A 165 49.90 -6.24 1.45
CA PHE A 165 51.08 -5.47 1.80
C PHE A 165 50.92 -4.02 1.37
N VAL A 166 51.10 -3.11 2.33
CA VAL A 166 51.05 -1.67 2.07
C VAL A 166 52.49 -1.14 2.10
N VAL A 167 52.94 -0.56 0.98
CA VAL A 167 54.27 0.08 0.91
C VAL A 167 54.09 1.56 1.23
N SER A 168 54.64 2.00 2.36
CA SER A 168 54.72 3.42 2.71
C SER A 168 56.12 3.96 2.41
N LYS A 169 56.20 5.11 1.71
CA LYS A 169 57.49 5.81 1.57
C LYS A 169 57.87 6.37 2.94
N VAL A 170 58.95 5.84 3.52
CA VAL A 170 59.62 6.48 4.67
C VAL A 170 60.23 7.77 4.15
N LYS A 171 59.77 8.94 4.61
CA LYS A 171 60.47 10.19 4.41
C LYS A 171 61.78 10.12 5.24
N ARG A 172 62.93 10.15 4.55
CA ARG A 172 64.22 10.50 5.18
C ARG A 172 64.30 11.99 5.41
#